data_c1d458d1c264375ca81b7e1d5946239f
#
_entry.id   c1d458d1c264375ca81b7e1d5946239f
#
_cell.length_a   1.000
_cell.length_b   1.000
_cell.length_c   1.000
_cell.angle_alpha   90.00
_cell.angle_beta   90.00
_cell.angle_gamma   90.00
#
_symmetry.space_group_name_H-M   'P 1'
#
loop_
_entity.id
_entity.type
_entity.pdbx_description
1 polymer ?
#
loop_
_entity_poly.entity_id
_entity_poly.type
_entity_poly.pdbx_seq_one_letter_code
_entity_poly.pdbx_strand_id
1 'polypeptide(L)'
;MDISADCIAWCQQNMSPPFHFFVGTTLPHLPFEDRYFDLIYAGSVFTHIDDLADAWLLELRRILKPGGLAFITIQESYIFDKIKESPELWLSNNNVWPPEQKQACIQNYFEYINQDFAMFTLGRDTRSLVFYDVNSFREKWKPFFQVLAVKQEAYYWQTGILLKRL
;
A
#
# COMPACT_ATOMS: atom_id res chain seq x y z
N MET A 1 -3.81 -13.66 1.18
CA MET A 1 -4.80 -13.05 2.11
C MET A 1 -5.38 -11.81 1.46
N ASP A 2 -6.67 -11.57 1.65
CA ASP A 2 -7.37 -10.35 1.24
C ASP A 2 -8.56 -10.11 2.19
N ILE A 3 -9.08 -8.88 2.28
CA ILE A 3 -10.29 -8.58 3.06
C ILE A 3 -11.56 -8.94 2.30
N SER A 4 -11.49 -9.11 0.98
CA SER A 4 -12.61 -9.51 0.13
C SER A 4 -12.87 -11.01 0.23
N ALA A 5 -13.95 -11.38 0.90
CA ALA A 5 -14.36 -12.78 1.02
C ALA A 5 -14.66 -13.43 -0.34
N ASP A 6 -15.26 -12.68 -1.28
CA ASP A 6 -15.60 -13.17 -2.61
C ASP A 6 -14.35 -13.49 -3.45
N CYS A 7 -13.33 -12.57 -3.40
CA CYS A 7 -12.06 -12.83 -4.05
C CYS A 7 -11.35 -14.05 -3.47
N ILE A 8 -11.35 -14.20 -2.15
CA ILE A 8 -10.75 -15.35 -1.49
C ILE A 8 -11.50 -16.65 -1.83
N ALA A 9 -12.82 -16.64 -1.83
CA ALA A 9 -13.62 -17.81 -2.22
C ALA A 9 -13.32 -18.25 -3.67
N TRP A 10 -13.21 -17.28 -4.58
CA TRP A 10 -12.83 -17.58 -5.96
C TRP A 10 -11.42 -18.19 -6.05
N CYS A 11 -10.44 -17.60 -5.34
CA CYS A 11 -9.07 -18.12 -5.29
C CYS A 11 -9.00 -19.55 -4.71
N GLN A 12 -9.76 -19.82 -3.65
CA GLN A 12 -9.84 -21.15 -3.05
C GLN A 12 -10.39 -22.20 -4.04
N GLN A 13 -11.37 -21.83 -4.84
CA GLN A 13 -11.99 -22.73 -5.82
C GLN A 13 -11.11 -22.97 -7.05
N ASN A 14 -10.32 -21.96 -7.47
CA ASN A 14 -9.65 -22.00 -8.76
C ASN A 14 -8.12 -22.13 -8.69
N MET A 15 -7.52 -21.85 -7.53
CA MET A 15 -6.06 -21.80 -7.36
C MET A 15 -5.54 -22.70 -6.24
N SER A 16 -6.38 -23.31 -5.45
CA SER A 16 -5.99 -24.24 -4.39
C SER A 16 -6.15 -25.69 -4.88
N PRO A 17 -5.23 -26.64 -4.52
CA PRO A 17 -3.86 -26.45 -4.13
C PRO A 17 -2.98 -25.98 -5.31
N PRO A 18 -1.74 -25.50 -5.14
CA PRO A 18 -0.91 -25.55 -3.92
C PRO A 18 -1.01 -24.32 -3.01
N PHE A 19 -1.79 -23.31 -3.42
CA PHE A 19 -1.84 -22.04 -2.67
C PHE A 19 -2.90 -22.10 -1.57
N HIS A 20 -2.62 -21.41 -0.46
CA HIS A 20 -3.54 -21.27 0.67
C HIS A 20 -4.08 -19.85 0.73
N PHE A 21 -5.41 -19.72 0.78
CA PHE A 21 -6.09 -18.43 0.79
C PHE A 21 -6.96 -18.30 2.04
N PHE A 22 -6.93 -17.11 2.66
CA PHE A 22 -7.78 -16.81 3.81
C PHE A 22 -8.23 -15.35 3.80
N VAL A 23 -9.42 -15.10 4.33
CA VAL A 23 -9.96 -13.77 4.51
C VAL A 23 -9.27 -13.13 5.71
N GLY A 24 -8.70 -11.95 5.51
CA GLY A 24 -8.13 -11.13 6.57
C GLY A 24 -9.12 -10.13 7.13
N THR A 25 -8.65 -9.36 8.08
CA THR A 25 -9.38 -8.23 8.66
C THR A 25 -8.63 -6.93 8.39
N THR A 26 -9.26 -5.80 8.67
CA THR A 26 -8.59 -4.49 8.62
C THR A 26 -7.69 -4.24 9.84
N LEU A 27 -7.77 -5.08 10.87
CA LEU A 27 -6.92 -4.98 12.05
C LEU A 27 -5.54 -5.57 11.79
N PRO A 28 -4.46 -4.90 12.25
CA PRO A 28 -3.08 -5.33 12.02
C PRO A 28 -2.68 -6.47 12.95
N HIS A 29 -3.30 -7.61 12.76
CA HIS A 29 -2.95 -8.85 13.45
C HIS A 29 -3.21 -10.04 12.53
N LEU A 30 -2.15 -10.78 12.22
CA LEU A 30 -2.20 -11.95 11.35
C LEU A 30 -2.03 -13.24 12.17
N PRO A 31 -2.71 -14.33 11.82
CA PRO A 31 -2.69 -15.59 12.57
C PRO A 31 -1.40 -16.40 12.30
N PHE A 32 -0.27 -15.74 12.37
CA PHE A 32 1.05 -16.35 12.22
C PHE A 32 1.92 -16.07 13.44
N GLU A 33 2.81 -17.01 13.73
CA GLU A 33 3.82 -16.86 14.78
C GLU A 33 4.82 -15.77 14.42
N ASP A 34 5.53 -15.26 15.42
CA ASP A 34 6.65 -14.36 15.24
C ASP A 34 7.73 -15.04 14.37
N ARG A 35 8.35 -14.26 13.48
CA ARG A 35 9.50 -14.72 12.67
C ARG A 35 9.17 -15.94 11.81
N TYR A 36 8.00 -15.95 11.22
CA TYR A 36 7.52 -17.08 10.42
C TYR A 36 7.99 -17.03 8.97
N PHE A 37 7.93 -15.85 8.33
CA PHE A 37 8.18 -15.68 6.90
C PHE A 37 9.59 -15.20 6.58
N ASP A 38 10.16 -15.71 5.49
CA ASP A 38 11.39 -15.20 4.88
C ASP A 38 11.10 -14.02 3.93
N LEU A 39 9.92 -14.02 3.29
CA LEU A 39 9.47 -12.99 2.35
C LEU A 39 7.98 -12.72 2.55
N ILE A 40 7.62 -11.44 2.56
CA ILE A 40 6.23 -10.96 2.50
C ILE A 40 6.07 -10.08 1.26
N TYR A 41 4.96 -10.26 0.56
CA TYR A 41 4.54 -9.42 -0.56
C TYR A 41 3.20 -8.77 -0.24
N ALA A 42 3.14 -7.45 -0.26
CA ALA A 42 1.94 -6.65 -0.01
C ALA A 42 1.71 -5.64 -1.15
N GLY A 43 1.24 -6.14 -2.28
CA GLY A 43 0.90 -5.34 -3.45
C GLY A 43 -0.46 -4.68 -3.30
N SER A 44 -0.53 -3.36 -3.50
CA SER A 44 -1.76 -2.56 -3.41
C SER A 44 -2.51 -2.68 -2.08
N VAL A 45 -1.79 -2.80 -0.98
CA VAL A 45 -2.35 -2.88 0.38
C VAL A 45 -2.17 -1.54 1.10
N PHE A 46 -0.94 -1.04 1.20
CA PHE A 46 -0.65 0.23 1.88
C PHE A 46 -1.24 1.45 1.17
N THR A 47 -1.59 1.32 -0.08
CA THR A 47 -2.34 2.34 -0.83
C THR A 47 -3.77 2.59 -0.33
N HIS A 48 -4.25 1.77 0.61
CA HIS A 48 -5.59 1.83 1.21
C HIS A 48 -5.59 1.85 2.75
N ILE A 49 -4.41 1.83 3.38
CA ILE A 49 -4.28 1.82 4.84
C ILE A 49 -3.72 3.16 5.30
N ASP A 50 -4.48 3.90 6.09
CA ASP A 50 -4.12 5.19 6.66
C ASP A 50 -3.75 5.09 8.15
N ASP A 51 -4.71 5.25 9.05
CA ASP A 51 -4.50 5.34 10.50
C ASP A 51 -3.75 4.14 11.10
N LEU A 52 -3.86 2.96 10.49
CA LEU A 52 -3.24 1.73 10.96
C LEU A 52 -1.97 1.35 10.17
N ALA A 53 -1.47 2.21 9.26
CA ALA A 53 -0.31 1.89 8.43
C ALA A 53 0.93 1.51 9.25
N ASP A 54 1.19 2.25 10.32
CA ASP A 54 2.31 1.97 11.22
C ASP A 54 2.15 0.64 11.95
N ALA A 55 0.95 0.36 12.45
CA ALA A 55 0.65 -0.89 13.13
C ALA A 55 0.76 -2.09 12.19
N TRP A 56 0.32 -1.94 10.93
CA TRP A 56 0.52 -2.96 9.89
C TRP A 56 1.99 -3.20 9.56
N LEU A 57 2.81 -2.16 9.45
CA LEU A 57 4.26 -2.34 9.22
C LEU A 57 4.94 -3.04 10.40
N LEU A 58 4.53 -2.74 11.64
CA LEU A 58 5.01 -3.45 12.83
C LEU A 58 4.55 -4.92 12.84
N GLU A 59 3.33 -5.19 12.40
CA GLU A 59 2.84 -6.56 12.26
C GLU A 59 3.61 -7.35 11.19
N LEU A 60 3.86 -6.76 10.02
CA LEU A 60 4.72 -7.38 9.01
C LEU A 60 6.12 -7.66 9.58
N ARG A 61 6.67 -6.71 10.35
CA ARG A 61 7.94 -6.93 11.05
C ARG A 61 7.87 -8.07 12.04
N ARG A 62 6.79 -8.21 12.81
CA ARG A 62 6.62 -9.28 13.77
C ARG A 62 6.73 -10.65 13.11
N ILE A 63 6.00 -10.85 12.02
CA ILE A 63 5.91 -12.15 11.34
C ILE A 63 7.08 -12.43 10.37
N LEU A 64 7.87 -11.43 9.98
CA LEU A 64 9.10 -11.63 9.22
C LEU A 64 10.21 -12.20 10.12
N LYS A 65 11.04 -13.07 9.60
CA LYS A 65 12.30 -13.46 10.24
C LYS A 65 13.29 -12.29 10.31
N PRO A 66 14.20 -12.24 11.28
CA PRO A 66 15.34 -11.33 11.22
C PRO A 66 16.08 -11.47 9.88
N GLY A 67 16.32 -10.37 9.19
CA GLY A 67 16.89 -10.37 7.84
C GLY A 67 15.93 -10.74 6.72
N GLY A 68 14.69 -11.13 7.04
CA GLY A 68 13.63 -11.40 6.07
C GLY A 68 13.22 -10.14 5.29
N LEU A 69 12.59 -10.33 4.14
CA LEU A 69 12.27 -9.28 3.19
C LEU A 69 10.76 -8.99 3.16
N ALA A 70 10.38 -7.72 3.05
CA ALA A 70 9.05 -7.31 2.67
C ALA A 70 9.10 -6.47 1.39
N PHE A 71 8.33 -6.86 0.39
CA PHE A 71 8.02 -6.01 -0.74
C PHE A 71 6.64 -5.42 -0.53
N ILE A 72 6.56 -4.10 -0.41
CA ILE A 72 5.31 -3.36 -0.29
C ILE A 72 5.17 -2.38 -1.43
N THR A 73 3.94 -1.98 -1.73
CA THR A 73 3.69 -0.91 -2.70
C THR A 73 2.92 0.22 -2.05
N ILE A 74 3.31 1.45 -2.39
CA ILE A 74 2.70 2.69 -1.93
C ILE A 74 2.32 3.57 -3.13
N GLN A 75 1.42 4.51 -2.91
CA GLN A 75 1.28 5.65 -3.81
C GLN A 75 2.17 6.78 -3.29
N GLU A 76 3.00 7.30 -4.17
CA GLU A 76 3.97 8.34 -3.88
C GLU A 76 3.57 9.65 -4.58
N SER A 77 4.10 10.76 -4.12
CA SER A 77 3.79 12.09 -4.65
C SER A 77 4.01 12.25 -6.15
N TYR A 78 4.96 11.51 -6.77
CA TYR A 78 5.20 11.59 -8.21
C TYR A 78 3.96 11.27 -9.07
N ILE A 79 3.00 10.49 -8.54
CA ILE A 79 1.76 10.16 -9.27
C ILE A 79 0.96 11.41 -9.62
N PHE A 80 1.08 12.46 -8.80
CA PHE A 80 0.36 13.70 -9.02
C PHE A 80 0.96 14.52 -10.17
N ASP A 81 2.26 14.43 -10.39
CA ASP A 81 2.88 15.03 -11.57
C ASP A 81 2.37 14.35 -12.84
N LYS A 82 2.25 13.02 -12.82
CA LYS A 82 1.62 12.26 -13.91
C LYS A 82 0.15 12.59 -14.10
N ILE A 83 -0.61 12.76 -13.03
CA ILE A 83 -2.02 13.20 -13.10
C ILE A 83 -2.12 14.60 -13.72
N LYS A 84 -1.17 15.51 -13.42
CA LYS A 84 -1.10 16.83 -14.07
C LYS A 84 -0.85 16.74 -15.56
N GLU A 85 0.08 15.87 -15.96
CA GLU A 85 0.45 15.70 -17.37
C GLU A 85 -0.66 15.03 -18.17
N SER A 86 -1.44 14.15 -17.56
CA SER A 86 -2.48 13.36 -18.22
C SER A 86 -3.67 13.07 -17.29
N PRO A 87 -4.47 14.10 -16.91
CA PRO A 87 -5.61 13.91 -16.01
C PRO A 87 -6.63 12.90 -16.53
N GLU A 88 -6.79 12.85 -17.85
CA GLU A 88 -7.74 11.99 -18.55
C GLU A 88 -7.41 10.49 -18.38
N LEU A 89 -6.13 10.14 -18.40
CA LEU A 89 -5.70 8.76 -18.17
C LEU A 89 -6.05 8.28 -16.76
N TRP A 90 -5.86 9.12 -15.75
CA TRP A 90 -6.23 8.79 -14.38
C TRP A 90 -7.75 8.73 -14.19
N LEU A 91 -8.46 9.68 -14.83
CA LEU A 91 -9.92 9.75 -14.81
C LEU A 91 -10.57 8.55 -15.52
N SER A 92 -9.98 8.06 -16.61
CA SER A 92 -10.52 6.96 -17.42
C SER A 92 -10.21 5.58 -16.80
N ASN A 93 -9.05 5.39 -16.21
CA ASN A 93 -8.59 4.09 -15.72
C ASN A 93 -9.10 3.75 -14.32
N ASN A 94 -9.67 4.71 -13.60
CA ASN A 94 -10.17 4.50 -12.24
C ASN A 94 -11.70 4.63 -12.20
N ASN A 95 -12.40 3.58 -12.61
CA ASN A 95 -13.87 3.55 -12.63
C ASN A 95 -14.53 3.45 -11.25
N VAL A 96 -13.73 3.40 -10.18
CA VAL A 96 -14.21 3.24 -8.80
C VAL A 96 -14.79 4.54 -8.23
N TRP A 97 -14.36 5.69 -8.75
CA TRP A 97 -14.73 7.00 -8.23
C TRP A 97 -15.50 7.84 -9.24
N PRO A 98 -16.60 8.50 -8.84
CA PRO A 98 -17.30 9.45 -9.70
C PRO A 98 -16.37 10.58 -10.18
N PRO A 99 -16.59 11.14 -11.38
CA PRO A 99 -15.73 12.19 -11.93
C PRO A 99 -15.56 13.42 -11.03
N GLU A 100 -16.63 13.83 -10.33
CA GLU A 100 -16.60 14.95 -9.39
C GLU A 100 -15.70 14.69 -8.19
N GLN A 101 -15.67 13.45 -7.66
CA GLN A 101 -14.78 13.07 -6.58
C GLN A 101 -13.32 13.02 -7.04
N LYS A 102 -13.07 12.57 -8.25
CA LYS A 102 -11.74 12.59 -8.86
C LYS A 102 -11.23 14.02 -9.04
N GLN A 103 -12.07 14.93 -9.49
CA GLN A 103 -11.72 16.35 -9.63
C GLN A 103 -11.44 17.01 -8.28
N ALA A 104 -12.30 16.76 -7.28
CA ALA A 104 -12.07 17.23 -5.91
C ALA A 104 -10.77 16.67 -5.31
N CYS A 105 -10.46 15.43 -5.62
CA CYS A 105 -9.21 14.77 -5.23
C CYS A 105 -7.98 15.48 -5.80
N ILE A 106 -8.00 15.79 -7.11
CA ILE A 106 -6.92 16.53 -7.78
C ILE A 106 -6.78 17.93 -7.18
N GLN A 107 -7.89 18.61 -6.93
CA GLN A 107 -7.90 19.96 -6.38
C GLN A 107 -7.37 19.97 -4.94
N ASN A 108 -7.86 19.08 -4.08
CA ASN A 108 -7.36 18.95 -2.71
C ASN A 108 -5.87 18.63 -2.67
N TYR A 109 -5.39 17.81 -3.57
CA TYR A 109 -3.96 17.55 -3.66
C TYR A 109 -3.18 18.82 -3.98
N PHE A 110 -3.61 19.62 -4.97
CA PHE A 110 -2.92 20.87 -5.31
C PHE A 110 -2.95 21.91 -4.21
N GLU A 111 -3.93 21.88 -3.33
CA GLU A 111 -3.97 22.70 -2.12
C GLU A 111 -2.95 22.23 -1.09
N TYR A 112 -2.67 20.93 -1.03
CA TYR A 112 -1.73 20.30 -0.09
C TYR A 112 -0.31 20.12 -0.62
N ILE A 113 -0.08 20.25 -1.92
CA ILE A 113 1.23 19.97 -2.57
C ILE A 113 2.39 20.81 -2.02
N ASN A 114 2.09 21.97 -1.44
CA ASN A 114 3.08 22.88 -0.86
C ASN A 114 3.30 22.67 0.65
N GLN A 115 2.70 21.64 1.22
CA GLN A 115 2.85 21.30 2.64
C GLN A 115 3.72 20.06 2.77
N ASP A 116 4.60 20.06 3.75
CA ASP A 116 5.31 18.84 4.14
C ASP A 116 4.32 17.85 4.70
N PHE A 117 4.13 16.73 4.00
CA PHE A 117 3.29 15.64 4.49
C PHE A 117 4.03 14.30 4.40
N ALA A 118 3.91 13.52 5.45
CA ALA A 118 4.42 12.15 5.46
C ALA A 118 3.42 11.16 4.86
N MET A 119 2.14 11.48 4.98
CA MET A 119 1.03 10.66 4.48
C MET A 119 -0.19 11.56 4.22
N PHE A 120 -0.84 11.37 3.07
CA PHE A 120 -2.06 12.07 2.69
C PHE A 120 -3.13 11.04 2.30
N THR A 121 -4.34 11.17 2.85
CA THR A 121 -5.43 10.22 2.63
C THR A 121 -6.62 10.90 1.95
N LEU A 122 -7.10 10.29 0.88
CA LEU A 122 -8.35 10.65 0.20
C LEU A 122 -9.41 9.61 0.47
N GLY A 123 -10.55 10.06 0.99
CA GLY A 123 -11.63 9.17 1.43
C GLY A 123 -11.37 8.55 2.80
N ARG A 124 -12.38 7.88 3.35
CA ARG A 124 -12.31 7.23 4.67
C ARG A 124 -13.09 5.91 4.70
N ASP A 125 -13.01 5.15 3.63
CA ASP A 125 -13.61 3.83 3.53
C ASP A 125 -12.61 2.82 2.93
N THR A 126 -13.05 1.63 2.63
CA THR A 126 -12.22 0.59 2.01
C THR A 126 -11.70 0.95 0.61
N ARG A 127 -12.12 2.08 0.06
CA ARG A 127 -11.68 2.63 -1.23
C ARG A 127 -10.79 3.86 -1.04
N SER A 128 -10.43 4.22 0.20
CA SER A 128 -9.50 5.33 0.46
C SER A 128 -8.20 5.14 -0.33
N LEU A 129 -7.63 6.24 -0.79
CA LEU A 129 -6.32 6.27 -1.43
C LEU A 129 -5.34 6.98 -0.50
N VAL A 130 -4.26 6.30 -0.18
CA VAL A 130 -3.24 6.79 0.73
C VAL A 130 -1.96 7.04 -0.03
N PHE A 131 -1.46 8.27 0.07
CA PHE A 131 -0.22 8.73 -0.58
C PHE A 131 0.83 8.97 0.49
N TYR A 132 2.06 8.57 0.20
CA TYR A 132 3.18 8.66 1.12
C TYR A 132 4.30 9.53 0.54
N ASP A 133 4.91 10.36 1.37
CA ASP A 133 6.24 10.88 1.09
C ASP A 133 7.29 9.79 1.37
N VAL A 134 8.02 9.43 0.33
CA VAL A 134 8.97 8.31 0.40
C VAL A 134 10.16 8.60 1.32
N ASN A 135 10.57 9.86 1.44
CA ASN A 135 11.70 10.22 2.31
C ASN A 135 11.28 10.17 3.77
N SER A 136 10.10 10.72 4.09
CA SER A 136 9.51 10.61 5.42
C SER A 136 9.27 9.15 5.80
N PHE A 137 8.78 8.34 4.87
CA PHE A 137 8.63 6.90 5.07
C PHE A 137 9.97 6.23 5.44
N ARG A 138 11.05 6.51 4.70
CA ARG A 138 12.38 5.94 4.95
C ARG A 138 12.91 6.33 6.33
N GLU A 139 12.87 7.60 6.68
CA GLU A 139 13.38 8.08 7.97
C GLU A 139 12.60 7.52 9.15
N LYS A 140 11.28 7.47 9.04
CA LYS A 140 10.42 6.92 10.09
C LYS A 140 10.71 5.43 10.36
N TRP A 141 10.92 4.64 9.31
CA TRP A 141 11.04 3.19 9.41
C TRP A 141 12.46 2.66 9.50
N LYS A 142 13.46 3.54 9.34
CA LYS A 142 14.89 3.23 9.46
C LYS A 142 15.31 2.46 10.74
N PRO A 143 14.70 2.64 11.92
CA PRO A 143 15.06 1.84 13.09
C PRO A 143 14.60 0.37 13.01
N PHE A 144 13.66 0.07 12.14
CA PHE A 144 13.01 -1.24 12.07
C PHE A 144 13.33 -2.02 10.80
N PHE A 145 13.61 -1.29 9.72
CA PHE A 145 13.87 -1.83 8.40
C PHE A 145 15.02 -1.11 7.70
N GLN A 146 15.82 -1.86 7.00
CA GLN A 146 16.71 -1.34 5.98
C GLN A 146 15.94 -1.26 4.66
N VAL A 147 15.83 -0.08 4.07
CA VAL A 147 15.27 0.09 2.72
C VAL A 147 16.35 -0.33 1.71
N LEU A 148 16.14 -1.43 1.01
CA LEU A 148 17.09 -1.96 0.03
C LEU A 148 16.89 -1.35 -1.35
N ALA A 149 15.65 -1.10 -1.74
CA ALA A 149 15.31 -0.49 -3.02
C ALA A 149 13.98 0.26 -2.96
N VAL A 150 13.88 1.30 -3.76
CA VAL A 150 12.64 2.01 -4.08
C VAL A 150 12.59 2.15 -5.59
N LYS A 151 11.49 1.73 -6.20
CA LYS A 151 11.31 1.78 -7.64
C LYS A 151 9.91 2.27 -7.98
N GLN A 152 9.83 3.43 -8.62
CA GLN A 152 8.59 3.93 -9.20
C GLN A 152 8.07 2.98 -10.27
N GLU A 153 6.75 2.89 -10.42
CA GLU A 153 6.08 2.01 -11.40
C GLU A 153 6.49 0.52 -11.31
N ALA A 154 6.86 0.08 -10.12
CA ALA A 154 7.18 -1.33 -9.91
C ALA A 154 5.93 -2.22 -9.85
N TYR A 155 4.76 -1.62 -9.61
CA TYR A 155 3.47 -2.29 -9.60
C TYR A 155 2.41 -1.32 -10.14
N TYR A 156 2.13 -1.39 -11.44
CA TYR A 156 1.35 -0.36 -12.15
C TYR A 156 1.93 1.04 -11.88
N TRP A 157 1.13 1.98 -11.39
CA TRP A 157 1.55 3.34 -11.04
C TRP A 157 2.01 3.48 -9.58
N GLN A 158 2.23 2.38 -8.89
CA GLN A 158 2.67 2.38 -7.50
C GLN A 158 4.18 2.22 -7.40
N THR A 159 4.75 2.86 -6.40
CA THR A 159 6.16 2.72 -6.05
C THR A 159 6.34 1.47 -5.20
N GLY A 160 7.17 0.55 -5.68
CA GLY A 160 7.61 -0.62 -4.92
C GLY A 160 8.74 -0.26 -3.96
N ILE A 161 8.63 -0.71 -2.73
CA ILE A 161 9.65 -0.57 -1.70
C ILE A 161 10.06 -1.96 -1.22
N LEU A 162 11.35 -2.27 -1.33
CA LEU A 162 11.91 -3.48 -0.78
C LEU A 162 12.57 -3.18 0.56
N LEU A 163 12.04 -3.80 1.60
CA LEU A 163 12.45 -3.65 2.99
C LEU A 163 13.13 -4.92 3.47
N LYS A 164 14.18 -4.78 4.28
CA LYS A 164 14.80 -5.88 5.02
C LYS A 164 14.59 -5.63 6.51
N ARG A 165 14.04 -6.62 7.23
CA ARG A 165 13.89 -6.54 8.67
C ARG A 165 15.26 -6.48 9.37
N LEU A 166 15.46 -5.50 10.24
CA LEU A 166 16.59 -5.37 11.15
C LEU A 166 16.38 -6.21 12.42
#